data_e5692b8407e05955735bc1fccac09168
#
_entry.id   e5692b8407e05955735bc1fccac09168
#
_cell.length_a   1.000
_cell.length_b   1.000
_cell.length_c   1.000
_cell.angle_alpha   90.00
_cell.angle_beta   90.00
_cell.angle_gamma   90.00
#
_symmetry.space_group_name_H-M   'P 1'
#
loop_
_entity.id
_entity.type
_entity.pdbx_description
1 polymer ?
#
loop_
_entity_poly.entity_id
_entity_poly.type
_entity_poly.pdbx_seq_one_letter_code
_entity_poly.pdbx_strand_id
1 'polypeptide(L)'
;MRPVKPAPLFLARTGRFFATLLAAGLAVLPAANAEPEHPVRPLLWKIEGEGLEKTSYLFGTIHVSKGPAATLHPAAEKAFGEATAVHTEAPFDAATQAGAVQLVIRRDGKKLSESIGKELSKQLDDELKHINPNLDAGPFQVLKTWYVAIMLPMLPFQLEGGKPLDMNLWDRAEAGGKKTAGMQSTAEQLSGFADFNEKEQTILLGETLRLMRKDRTEGKDATKDLVDAYIAGDVEKIEAECAKSIKATSEGEYKELGERLIKRLLTDRDVIMAGYIDNTLKKSPQDIHFFAAGAAHYTGKSGVRAHLAKKGYKITPMVP
;
A
#
# COMPACT_ATOMS: atom_id res chain seq x y z
N MET A 1 4.43 -66.59 21.99
CA MET A 1 4.92 -67.73 21.18
C MET A 1 5.19 -67.27 19.76
N ARG A 2 6.41 -67.24 19.49
CA ARG A 2 7.19 -67.55 18.27
C ARG A 2 6.71 -67.07 16.89
N PRO A 3 7.69 -66.63 16.17
CA PRO A 3 7.61 -65.85 14.93
C PRO A 3 7.79 -66.73 13.68
N VAL A 4 7.50 -66.19 12.52
CA VAL A 4 8.06 -66.76 11.32
C VAL A 4 8.58 -65.66 10.42
N LYS A 5 9.79 -65.89 10.00
CA LYS A 5 10.72 -65.17 9.17
C LYS A 5 10.58 -65.58 7.66
N PRO A 6 11.45 -65.16 6.81
CA PRO A 6 11.20 -64.39 5.55
C PRO A 6 11.73 -65.07 4.29
N ALA A 7 11.60 -64.38 3.16
CA ALA A 7 12.38 -64.43 1.92
C ALA A 7 12.30 -65.72 1.02
N PRO A 8 12.81 -65.76 -0.22
CA PRO A 8 13.88 -64.96 -0.77
C PRO A 8 13.71 -64.42 -2.23
N LEU A 9 14.70 -63.62 -2.58
CA LEU A 9 15.13 -63.20 -3.94
C LEU A 9 15.20 -64.35 -4.96
N PHE A 10 14.94 -64.00 -6.24
CA PHE A 10 15.68 -64.61 -7.33
C PHE A 10 16.02 -63.58 -8.42
N LEU A 11 17.30 -63.52 -8.74
CA LEU A 11 17.94 -62.82 -9.83
C LEU A 11 17.78 -63.64 -11.13
N ALA A 12 17.77 -62.96 -12.27
CA ALA A 12 18.67 -63.15 -13.42
C ALA A 12 17.99 -62.74 -14.71
N ARG A 13 18.52 -61.76 -15.38
CA ARG A 13 19.56 -61.75 -16.42
C ARG A 13 19.03 -61.89 -17.87
N THR A 14 19.53 -60.95 -18.69
CA THR A 14 19.81 -60.96 -20.17
C THR A 14 18.61 -60.54 -21.02
N GLY A 15 18.75 -59.65 -21.99
CA GLY A 15 19.82 -59.13 -22.82
C GLY A 15 19.37 -58.11 -23.82
N ARG A 16 20.20 -57.23 -24.09
CA ARG A 16 20.66 -56.57 -25.34
C ARG A 16 19.70 -56.09 -26.44
N PHE A 17 19.93 -54.80 -26.76
CA PHE A 17 19.87 -54.12 -28.07
C PHE A 17 18.50 -53.87 -28.70
N PHE A 18 18.10 -52.61 -28.72
CA PHE A 18 17.82 -51.88 -29.96
C PHE A 18 17.94 -50.36 -29.69
N ALA A 19 18.93 -49.76 -30.35
CA ALA A 19 19.06 -48.33 -30.47
C ALA A 19 17.98 -47.82 -31.43
N THR A 20 17.12 -46.93 -30.94
CA THR A 20 16.27 -46.13 -31.82
C THR A 20 16.48 -44.68 -31.43
N LEU A 21 17.07 -43.91 -32.32
CA LEU A 21 17.11 -42.45 -32.25
C LEU A 21 15.67 -41.92 -32.17
N LEU A 22 15.31 -41.33 -31.04
CA LEU A 22 14.18 -40.43 -30.98
C LEU A 22 14.75 -39.03 -30.82
N ALA A 23 14.58 -38.20 -31.86
CA ALA A 23 14.83 -36.76 -31.79
C ALA A 23 13.99 -36.19 -30.66
N ALA A 24 14.65 -35.80 -29.58
CA ALA A 24 14.04 -35.02 -28.53
C ALA A 24 13.76 -33.61 -29.09
N GLY A 25 12.55 -33.41 -29.57
CA GLY A 25 12.03 -32.06 -29.73
C GLY A 25 12.09 -31.38 -28.36
N LEU A 26 13.01 -30.44 -28.17
CA LEU A 26 12.93 -29.48 -27.08
C LEU A 26 11.61 -28.74 -27.27
N ALA A 27 10.58 -29.20 -26.59
CA ALA A 27 9.45 -28.33 -26.29
C ALA A 27 10.01 -27.20 -25.40
N VAL A 28 10.25 -26.06 -26.03
CA VAL A 28 10.43 -24.81 -25.30
C VAL A 28 9.09 -24.57 -24.59
N LEU A 29 8.98 -25.07 -23.36
CA LEU A 29 7.92 -24.63 -22.45
C LEU A 29 8.06 -23.12 -22.38
N PRO A 30 6.99 -22.35 -22.63
CA PRO A 30 7.05 -20.93 -22.35
C PRO A 30 7.51 -20.79 -20.89
N ALA A 31 8.61 -20.08 -20.66
CA ALA A 31 9.03 -19.73 -19.32
C ALA A 31 7.80 -19.09 -18.67
N ALA A 32 7.25 -19.73 -17.65
CA ALA A 32 6.30 -19.08 -16.78
C ALA A 32 6.99 -17.79 -16.39
N ASN A 33 6.41 -16.64 -16.73
CA ASN A 33 6.95 -15.37 -16.34
C ASN A 33 7.02 -15.41 -14.82
N ALA A 34 8.24 -15.58 -14.27
CA ALA A 34 8.45 -15.45 -12.84
C ALA A 34 7.99 -14.05 -12.45
N GLU A 35 7.26 -13.93 -11.36
CA GLU A 35 6.91 -12.61 -10.84
C GLU A 35 8.20 -11.80 -10.65
N PRO A 36 8.21 -10.51 -11.03
CA PRO A 36 9.39 -9.69 -10.88
C PRO A 36 9.78 -9.59 -9.39
N GLU A 37 11.05 -9.56 -9.08
CA GLU A 37 11.53 -9.42 -7.68
C GLU A 37 11.23 -8.04 -7.08
N HIS A 38 10.99 -7.03 -7.92
CA HIS A 38 10.69 -5.64 -7.56
C HIS A 38 9.80 -5.01 -8.66
N PRO A 39 9.25 -3.80 -8.47
CA PRO A 39 8.52 -3.10 -9.52
C PRO A 39 9.37 -2.97 -10.80
N VAL A 40 8.72 -3.11 -11.97
CA VAL A 40 9.40 -3.04 -13.28
C VAL A 40 9.99 -1.65 -13.52
N ARG A 41 9.31 -0.61 -13.04
CA ARG A 41 9.79 0.78 -13.06
C ARG A 41 9.54 1.40 -11.68
N PRO A 42 10.49 2.21 -11.17
CA PRO A 42 10.27 2.89 -9.89
C PRO A 42 9.34 4.08 -10.04
N LEU A 43 8.44 4.29 -9.09
CA LEU A 43 7.77 5.56 -8.92
C LEU A 43 8.70 6.52 -8.19
N LEU A 44 9.72 6.98 -8.88
CA LEU A 44 10.81 7.77 -8.34
C LEU A 44 11.06 9.01 -9.19
N TRP A 45 11.18 10.17 -8.55
CA TRP A 45 11.48 11.44 -9.21
C TRP A 45 12.62 12.16 -8.50
N LYS A 46 13.46 12.84 -9.27
CA LYS A 46 14.45 13.78 -8.76
C LYS A 46 13.81 15.13 -8.48
N ILE A 47 14.29 15.78 -7.42
CA ILE A 47 13.99 17.18 -7.12
C ILE A 47 15.31 17.96 -7.27
N GLU A 48 15.31 18.96 -8.14
CA GLU A 48 16.45 19.80 -8.47
C GLU A 48 16.02 21.27 -8.57
N GLY A 49 16.98 22.20 -8.48
CA GLY A 49 16.73 23.64 -8.62
C GLY A 49 16.50 24.35 -7.28
N GLU A 50 16.00 25.60 -7.33
CA GLU A 50 15.64 26.43 -6.16
C GLU A 50 16.73 26.50 -5.04
N GLY A 51 17.98 26.63 -5.43
CA GLY A 51 19.10 26.75 -4.47
C GLY A 51 19.55 25.43 -3.84
N LEU A 52 19.05 24.27 -4.30
CA LEU A 52 19.54 22.97 -3.87
C LEU A 52 20.97 22.72 -4.33
N GLU A 53 21.83 22.32 -3.40
CA GLU A 53 23.21 21.93 -3.69
C GLU A 53 23.31 20.47 -4.13
N LYS A 54 22.32 19.65 -3.74
CA LYS A 54 22.23 18.22 -4.06
C LYS A 54 20.82 17.85 -4.51
N THR A 55 20.75 16.82 -5.36
CA THR A 55 19.51 16.22 -5.79
C THR A 55 18.85 15.49 -4.61
N SER A 56 17.56 15.71 -4.41
CA SER A 56 16.70 14.96 -3.50
C SER A 56 15.67 14.15 -4.28
N TYR A 57 14.90 13.30 -3.61
CA TYR A 57 14.05 12.31 -4.27
C TYR A 57 12.63 12.28 -3.69
N LEU A 58 11.63 12.14 -4.59
CA LEU A 58 10.28 11.72 -4.24
C LEU A 58 10.12 10.26 -4.61
N PHE A 59 9.54 9.45 -3.75
CA PHE A 59 9.30 8.05 -3.98
C PHE A 59 7.85 7.67 -3.64
N GLY A 60 7.12 7.17 -4.64
CA GLY A 60 5.76 6.67 -4.47
C GLY A 60 5.76 5.29 -3.85
N THR A 61 5.06 5.13 -2.71
CA THR A 61 4.88 3.84 -2.04
C THR A 61 3.47 3.29 -2.25
N ILE A 62 3.28 2.04 -1.84
CA ILE A 62 1.98 1.41 -1.67
C ILE A 62 2.00 0.61 -0.37
N HIS A 63 0.88 0.61 0.38
CA HIS A 63 0.80 0.02 1.72
C HIS A 63 0.63 -1.50 1.70
N VAL A 64 1.49 -2.20 0.93
CA VAL A 64 1.56 -3.66 0.91
C VAL A 64 2.85 -4.13 1.56
N SER A 65 2.85 -5.36 2.09
CA SER A 65 3.92 -5.90 2.92
C SER A 65 4.68 -7.05 2.30
N LYS A 66 4.25 -7.54 1.14
CA LYS A 66 4.87 -8.68 0.43
C LYS A 66 4.91 -8.49 -1.09
N GLY A 67 5.65 -9.37 -1.73
CA GLY A 67 5.79 -9.40 -3.18
C GLY A 67 6.59 -8.23 -3.75
N PRO A 68 6.59 -8.08 -5.07
CA PRO A 68 7.36 -7.05 -5.76
C PRO A 68 7.05 -5.62 -5.30
N ALA A 69 5.80 -5.35 -4.94
CA ALA A 69 5.35 -4.03 -4.50
C ALA A 69 5.92 -3.60 -3.14
N ALA A 70 6.38 -4.57 -2.32
CA ALA A 70 7.03 -4.31 -1.03
C ALA A 70 8.55 -4.19 -1.12
N THR A 71 9.11 -4.24 -2.33
CA THR A 71 10.57 -4.24 -2.61
C THR A 71 10.93 -2.99 -3.40
N LEU A 72 12.11 -2.42 -3.14
CA LEU A 72 12.61 -1.30 -3.92
C LEU A 72 13.18 -1.76 -5.26
N HIS A 73 12.83 -1.05 -6.33
CA HIS A 73 13.57 -1.13 -7.59
C HIS A 73 15.02 -0.67 -7.38
N PRO A 74 16.04 -1.23 -8.07
CA PRO A 74 17.45 -0.86 -7.87
C PRO A 74 17.75 0.65 -7.93
N ALA A 75 17.06 1.41 -8.78
CA ALA A 75 17.20 2.86 -8.84
C ALA A 75 16.69 3.55 -7.57
N ALA A 76 15.59 3.06 -6.99
CA ALA A 76 15.06 3.57 -5.73
C ALA A 76 15.93 3.15 -4.54
N GLU A 77 16.48 1.93 -4.58
CA GLU A 77 17.46 1.43 -3.60
C GLU A 77 18.71 2.31 -3.56
N LYS A 78 19.24 2.68 -4.74
CA LYS A 78 20.35 3.60 -4.86
C LYS A 78 20.03 4.98 -4.27
N ALA A 79 18.90 5.58 -4.67
CA ALA A 79 18.46 6.89 -4.17
C ALA A 79 18.24 6.88 -2.65
N PHE A 80 17.64 5.80 -2.11
CA PHE A 80 17.49 5.59 -0.68
C PHE A 80 18.86 5.47 0.02
N GLY A 81 19.80 4.73 -0.58
CA GLY A 81 21.17 4.56 -0.06
C GLY A 81 21.93 5.89 0.04
N GLU A 82 21.82 6.76 -0.97
CA GLU A 82 22.46 8.07 -1.04
C GLU A 82 21.84 9.10 -0.06
N ALA A 83 20.57 8.92 0.34
CA ALA A 83 19.89 9.86 1.20
C ALA A 83 20.51 9.96 2.60
N THR A 84 20.62 11.18 3.12
CA THR A 84 21.04 11.48 4.49
C THR A 84 19.83 11.56 5.45
N ALA A 85 18.65 11.82 4.88
CA ALA A 85 17.40 11.88 5.62
C ALA A 85 16.26 11.19 4.83
N VAL A 86 15.41 10.45 5.52
CA VAL A 86 14.24 9.77 4.98
C VAL A 86 12.99 10.33 5.66
N HIS A 87 12.01 10.72 4.84
CA HIS A 87 10.76 11.29 5.28
C HIS A 87 9.62 10.41 4.79
N THR A 88 8.78 9.94 5.71
CA THR A 88 7.55 9.20 5.40
C THR A 88 6.33 10.09 5.60
N GLU A 89 5.15 9.64 5.19
CA GLU A 89 3.91 10.41 5.39
C GLU A 89 3.70 10.78 6.86
N ALA A 90 3.84 9.81 7.77
CA ALA A 90 3.80 9.99 9.20
C ALA A 90 4.98 9.25 9.85
N PRO A 91 5.40 9.62 11.08
CA PRO A 91 6.45 8.92 11.79
C PRO A 91 6.04 7.49 12.16
N PHE A 92 7.01 6.55 12.14
CA PHE A 92 6.79 5.16 12.53
C PHE A 92 7.55 4.77 13.83
N ASP A 93 8.05 5.74 14.58
CA ASP A 93 8.65 5.48 15.88
C ASP A 93 7.64 4.87 16.87
N ALA A 94 8.15 4.13 17.88
CA ALA A 94 7.32 3.37 18.81
C ALA A 94 6.32 4.24 19.60
N ALA A 95 6.71 5.47 19.97
CA ALA A 95 5.82 6.39 20.71
C ALA A 95 4.66 6.87 19.83
N THR A 96 4.96 7.23 18.59
CA THR A 96 3.95 7.63 17.59
C THR A 96 2.99 6.48 17.30
N GLN A 97 3.51 5.25 17.13
CA GLN A 97 2.66 4.07 16.88
C GLN A 97 1.74 3.77 18.07
N ALA A 98 2.25 3.85 19.30
CA ALA A 98 1.43 3.69 20.50
C ALA A 98 0.34 4.77 20.60
N GLY A 99 0.67 6.01 20.23
CA GLY A 99 -0.29 7.12 20.16
C GLY A 99 -1.37 6.91 19.08
N ALA A 100 -0.99 6.39 17.91
CA ALA A 100 -1.91 6.12 16.80
C ALA A 100 -3.03 5.15 17.19
N VAL A 101 -2.71 4.09 17.96
CA VAL A 101 -3.69 3.14 18.47
C VAL A 101 -4.79 3.85 19.27
N GLN A 102 -4.43 4.86 20.06
CA GLN A 102 -5.39 5.63 20.86
C GLN A 102 -6.34 6.49 20.01
N LEU A 103 -5.95 6.84 18.80
CA LEU A 103 -6.76 7.65 17.88
C LEU A 103 -7.84 6.80 17.19
N VAL A 104 -7.62 5.50 17.03
CA VAL A 104 -8.53 4.60 16.30
C VAL A 104 -9.45 3.79 17.20
N ILE A 105 -9.15 3.71 18.51
CA ILE A 105 -9.98 3.00 19.49
C ILE A 105 -11.16 3.89 19.93
N ARG A 106 -12.34 3.26 20.07
CA ARG A 106 -13.54 3.86 20.65
C ARG A 106 -13.35 4.14 22.14
N ARG A 107 -13.87 5.27 22.60
CA ARG A 107 -13.85 5.66 24.02
C ARG A 107 -15.23 6.05 24.54
N ASP A 108 -16.27 5.80 23.74
CA ASP A 108 -17.67 6.11 24.07
C ASP A 108 -18.39 5.00 24.85
N GLY A 109 -17.67 3.90 25.18
CA GLY A 109 -18.22 2.74 25.87
C GLY A 109 -19.10 1.83 25.00
N LYS A 110 -19.32 2.17 23.72
CA LYS A 110 -20.14 1.40 22.79
C LYS A 110 -19.30 0.44 21.97
N LYS A 111 -19.93 -0.65 21.52
CA LYS A 111 -19.39 -1.51 20.47
C LYS A 111 -19.64 -0.89 19.10
N LEU A 112 -18.83 -1.26 18.12
CA LEU A 112 -19.02 -0.86 16.72
C LEU A 112 -20.44 -1.23 16.24
N SER A 113 -20.88 -2.46 16.52
CA SER A 113 -22.19 -2.97 16.12
C SER A 113 -23.38 -2.17 16.68
N GLU A 114 -23.22 -1.53 17.85
CA GLU A 114 -24.25 -0.67 18.43
C GLU A 114 -24.36 0.67 17.66
N SER A 115 -23.25 1.16 17.14
CA SER A 115 -23.21 2.41 16.36
C SER A 115 -23.70 2.25 14.94
N ILE A 116 -23.33 1.15 14.27
CA ILE A 116 -23.66 0.94 12.85
C ILE A 116 -24.97 0.19 12.62
N GLY A 117 -25.55 -0.39 13.69
CA GLY A 117 -26.80 -1.13 13.63
C GLY A 117 -26.66 -2.56 13.08
N LYS A 118 -27.74 -3.35 13.22
CA LYS A 118 -27.71 -4.79 12.95
C LYS A 118 -27.44 -5.13 11.49
N GLU A 119 -28.04 -4.39 10.56
CA GLU A 119 -27.93 -4.68 9.12
C GLU A 119 -26.50 -4.45 8.62
N LEU A 120 -25.90 -3.31 8.95
CA LEU A 120 -24.55 -2.99 8.53
C LEU A 120 -23.51 -3.88 9.25
N SER A 121 -23.79 -4.26 10.51
CA SER A 121 -22.95 -5.21 11.25
C SER A 121 -22.93 -6.58 10.56
N LYS A 122 -24.07 -7.04 10.05
CA LYS A 122 -24.15 -8.29 9.29
C LYS A 122 -23.39 -8.19 7.98
N GLN A 123 -23.51 -7.07 7.26
CA GLN A 123 -22.78 -6.84 6.01
C GLN A 123 -21.28 -6.82 6.23
N LEU A 124 -20.81 -6.22 7.33
CA LEU A 124 -19.41 -6.23 7.73
C LEU A 124 -18.91 -7.66 8.02
N ASP A 125 -19.68 -8.43 8.78
CA ASP A 125 -19.32 -9.81 9.12
C ASP A 125 -19.27 -10.71 7.87
N ASP A 126 -20.25 -10.55 6.97
CA ASP A 126 -20.27 -11.25 5.69
C ASP A 126 -19.04 -10.88 4.84
N GLU A 127 -18.64 -9.61 4.78
CA GLU A 127 -17.47 -9.17 4.02
C GLU A 127 -16.15 -9.67 4.62
N LEU A 128 -16.01 -9.64 5.95
CA LEU A 128 -14.85 -10.19 6.64
C LEU A 128 -14.68 -11.69 6.35
N LYS A 129 -15.76 -12.47 6.33
CA LYS A 129 -15.72 -13.89 5.97
C LYS A 129 -15.37 -14.14 4.51
N HIS A 130 -15.69 -13.22 3.60
CA HIS A 130 -15.22 -13.29 2.22
C HIS A 130 -13.72 -13.04 2.11
N ILE A 131 -13.19 -12.09 2.88
CA ILE A 131 -11.75 -11.83 2.92
C ILE A 131 -11.01 -13.03 3.49
N ASN A 132 -11.48 -13.57 4.62
CA ASN A 132 -10.95 -14.79 5.22
C ASN A 132 -12.04 -15.47 6.05
N PRO A 133 -12.39 -16.75 5.78
CA PRO A 133 -13.46 -17.47 6.49
C PRO A 133 -13.31 -17.54 8.01
N ASN A 134 -12.10 -17.33 8.53
CA ASN A 134 -11.81 -17.33 9.97
C ASN A 134 -11.96 -15.95 10.63
N LEU A 135 -12.30 -14.91 9.86
CA LEU A 135 -12.54 -13.57 10.40
C LEU A 135 -14.00 -13.39 10.82
N ASP A 136 -14.17 -12.60 11.86
CA ASP A 136 -15.46 -12.08 12.30
C ASP A 136 -15.32 -10.62 12.77
N ALA A 137 -16.44 -9.98 13.06
CA ALA A 137 -16.44 -8.59 13.51
C ALA A 137 -16.03 -8.40 14.98
N GLY A 138 -15.69 -9.47 15.74
CA GLY A 138 -15.31 -9.40 17.15
C GLY A 138 -14.15 -8.46 17.43
N PRO A 139 -12.99 -8.66 16.81
CA PRO A 139 -11.81 -7.78 17.01
C PRO A 139 -12.06 -6.32 16.62
N PHE A 140 -13.01 -6.05 15.72
CA PHE A 140 -13.31 -4.71 15.23
C PHE A 140 -14.26 -3.92 16.14
N GLN A 141 -14.87 -4.57 17.16
CA GLN A 141 -15.87 -3.94 18.02
C GLN A 141 -15.34 -2.73 18.82
N VAL A 142 -14.04 -2.68 19.06
CA VAL A 142 -13.39 -1.61 19.81
C VAL A 142 -12.87 -0.48 18.91
N LEU A 143 -13.01 -0.61 17.61
CA LEU A 143 -12.50 0.35 16.64
C LEU A 143 -13.55 1.40 16.26
N LYS A 144 -13.09 2.61 15.95
CA LYS A 144 -13.93 3.67 15.39
C LYS A 144 -14.44 3.28 14.00
N THR A 145 -15.67 3.63 13.68
CA THR A 145 -16.35 3.28 12.43
C THR A 145 -15.56 3.74 11.20
N TRP A 146 -15.06 4.99 11.21
CA TRP A 146 -14.25 5.51 10.10
C TRP A 146 -12.96 4.68 9.87
N TYR A 147 -12.33 4.20 10.94
CA TYR A 147 -11.10 3.43 10.81
C TYR A 147 -11.36 2.08 10.15
N VAL A 148 -12.46 1.42 10.53
CA VAL A 148 -12.89 0.18 9.87
C VAL A 148 -13.15 0.43 8.38
N ALA A 149 -13.84 1.52 8.04
CA ALA A 149 -14.13 1.84 6.64
C ALA A 149 -12.87 1.99 5.77
N ILE A 150 -11.81 2.65 6.28
CA ILE A 150 -10.59 2.87 5.48
C ILE A 150 -9.64 1.68 5.47
N MET A 151 -9.61 0.88 6.54
CA MET A 151 -8.71 -0.28 6.59
C MET A 151 -9.24 -1.50 5.83
N LEU A 152 -10.56 -1.63 5.69
CA LEU A 152 -11.20 -2.83 5.16
C LEU A 152 -10.74 -3.22 3.74
N PRO A 153 -10.59 -2.29 2.78
CA PRO A 153 -10.08 -2.62 1.44
C PRO A 153 -8.62 -3.10 1.44
N MET A 154 -7.82 -2.69 2.44
CA MET A 154 -6.42 -3.09 2.57
C MET A 154 -6.21 -4.34 3.42
N LEU A 155 -7.27 -4.81 4.10
CA LEU A 155 -7.20 -5.94 5.02
C LEU A 155 -6.64 -7.22 4.39
N PRO A 156 -6.99 -7.60 3.15
CA PRO A 156 -6.40 -8.77 2.50
C PRO A 156 -4.87 -8.74 2.49
N PHE A 157 -4.28 -7.60 2.12
CA PHE A 157 -2.82 -7.42 2.08
C PHE A 157 -2.18 -7.38 3.47
N GLN A 158 -2.89 -6.81 4.46
CA GLN A 158 -2.42 -6.81 5.86
C GLN A 158 -2.39 -8.22 6.46
N LEU A 159 -3.34 -9.08 6.09
CA LEU A 159 -3.40 -10.47 6.54
C LEU A 159 -2.28 -11.35 5.97
N GLU A 160 -1.65 -10.96 4.87
CA GLU A 160 -0.47 -11.65 4.35
C GLU A 160 0.72 -11.56 5.33
N GLY A 161 0.68 -10.62 6.26
CA GLY A 161 1.72 -10.37 7.26
C GLY A 161 2.93 -9.65 6.69
N GLY A 162 3.85 -9.28 7.54
CA GLY A 162 5.01 -8.45 7.19
C GLY A 162 4.81 -6.97 7.54
N LYS A 163 5.80 -6.15 7.21
CA LYS A 163 5.74 -4.69 7.41
C LYS A 163 5.46 -4.02 6.07
N PRO A 164 4.51 -3.08 6.00
CA PRO A 164 4.32 -2.26 4.80
C PRO A 164 5.61 -1.56 4.37
N LEU A 165 5.74 -1.29 3.08
CA LEU A 165 6.96 -0.70 2.50
C LEU A 165 7.39 0.59 3.22
N ASP A 166 6.44 1.46 3.55
CA ASP A 166 6.71 2.73 4.25
C ASP A 166 7.39 2.50 5.61
N MET A 167 6.86 1.55 6.40
CA MET A 167 7.43 1.19 7.70
C MET A 167 8.79 0.52 7.55
N ASN A 168 8.97 -0.31 6.51
CA ASN A 168 10.27 -0.93 6.21
C ASN A 168 11.32 0.13 5.86
N LEU A 169 10.96 1.14 5.07
CA LEU A 169 11.85 2.26 4.73
C LEU A 169 12.27 3.03 5.98
N TRP A 170 11.34 3.28 6.89
CA TRP A 170 11.64 3.93 8.17
C TRP A 170 12.64 3.13 9.01
N ASP A 171 12.33 1.85 9.26
CA ASP A 171 13.21 0.96 10.06
C ASP A 171 14.61 0.86 9.45
N ARG A 172 14.71 0.72 8.13
CA ARG A 172 15.98 0.67 7.40
C ARG A 172 16.75 1.98 7.50
N ALA A 173 16.07 3.11 7.47
CA ALA A 173 16.69 4.42 7.63
C ALA A 173 17.27 4.59 9.03
N GLU A 174 16.53 4.24 10.07
CA GLU A 174 17.01 4.26 11.46
C GLU A 174 18.20 3.31 11.67
N ALA A 175 18.10 2.07 11.19
CA ALA A 175 19.18 1.10 11.27
C ALA A 175 20.46 1.55 10.52
N GLY A 176 20.29 2.31 9.44
CA GLY A 176 21.38 2.92 8.66
C GLY A 176 21.90 4.25 9.22
N GLY A 177 21.41 4.71 10.38
CA GLY A 177 21.82 5.98 11.01
C GLY A 177 21.37 7.22 10.25
N LYS A 178 20.38 7.11 9.35
CA LYS A 178 19.82 8.26 8.63
C LYS A 178 18.85 9.03 9.54
N LYS A 179 18.71 10.33 9.30
CA LYS A 179 17.65 11.11 9.95
C LYS A 179 16.28 10.63 9.45
N THR A 180 15.32 10.45 10.36
CA THR A 180 13.94 10.07 10.03
C THR A 180 12.96 11.15 10.48
N ALA A 181 11.91 11.41 9.70
CA ALA A 181 10.83 12.30 10.07
C ALA A 181 9.53 11.96 9.31
N GLY A 182 8.38 12.32 9.89
CA GLY A 182 7.11 12.31 9.17
C GLY A 182 6.86 13.66 8.50
N MET A 183 6.30 13.66 7.30
CA MET A 183 5.87 14.89 6.62
C MET A 183 4.62 15.50 7.27
N GLN A 184 3.87 14.69 8.01
CA GLN A 184 2.73 15.05 8.86
C GLN A 184 2.83 14.29 10.18
N SER A 185 2.21 14.79 11.23
CA SER A 185 1.96 13.95 12.41
C SER A 185 0.87 12.92 12.12
N THR A 186 0.86 11.81 12.84
CA THR A 186 -0.22 10.82 12.75
C THR A 186 -1.59 11.42 13.12
N ALA A 187 -1.61 12.35 14.08
CA ALA A 187 -2.83 13.05 14.46
C ALA A 187 -3.37 13.91 13.30
N GLU A 188 -2.52 14.65 12.59
CA GLU A 188 -2.91 15.42 11.40
C GLU A 188 -3.41 14.51 10.27
N GLN A 189 -2.70 13.38 10.03
CA GLN A 189 -3.10 12.41 9.03
C GLN A 189 -4.50 11.83 9.30
N LEU A 190 -4.82 11.53 10.56
CA LEU A 190 -6.08 10.92 10.95
C LEU A 190 -7.18 11.94 11.29
N SER A 191 -6.85 13.20 11.51
CA SER A 191 -7.83 14.26 11.89
C SER A 191 -8.91 14.44 10.83
N GLY A 192 -8.55 14.28 9.55
CA GLY A 192 -9.50 14.38 8.45
C GLY A 192 -10.72 13.45 8.56
N PHE A 193 -10.56 12.33 9.28
CA PHE A 193 -11.65 11.39 9.54
C PHE A 193 -12.43 11.72 10.82
N ALA A 194 -11.79 12.35 11.79
CA ALA A 194 -12.45 12.76 13.03
C ALA A 194 -13.50 13.87 12.81
N ASP A 195 -13.41 14.61 11.71
CA ASP A 195 -14.37 15.65 11.31
C ASP A 195 -15.72 15.09 10.83
N PHE A 196 -15.81 13.79 10.56
CA PHE A 196 -17.06 13.13 10.18
C PHE A 196 -17.83 12.72 11.43
N ASN A 197 -19.10 13.13 11.51
CA ASN A 197 -19.97 12.68 12.60
C ASN A 197 -20.30 11.18 12.49
N GLU A 198 -20.87 10.59 13.54
CA GLU A 198 -21.11 9.14 13.61
C GLU A 198 -22.02 8.62 12.47
N LYS A 199 -23.03 9.41 12.06
CA LYS A 199 -23.89 9.06 10.91
C LYS A 199 -23.08 9.05 9.60
N GLU A 200 -22.26 10.05 9.36
CA GLU A 200 -21.40 10.15 8.19
C GLU A 200 -20.39 8.99 8.14
N GLN A 201 -19.77 8.66 9.27
CA GLN A 201 -18.87 7.50 9.37
C GLN A 201 -19.58 6.17 9.06
N THR A 202 -20.83 6.02 9.51
CA THR A 202 -21.66 4.84 9.22
C THR A 202 -21.97 4.75 7.72
N ILE A 203 -22.28 5.89 7.07
CA ILE A 203 -22.48 5.96 5.63
C ILE A 203 -21.20 5.58 4.88
N LEU A 204 -20.05 6.12 5.29
CA LEU A 204 -18.76 5.78 4.67
C LEU A 204 -18.47 4.28 4.75
N LEU A 205 -18.70 3.65 5.89
CA LEU A 205 -18.55 2.20 6.03
C LEU A 205 -19.51 1.44 5.11
N GLY A 206 -20.77 1.86 5.05
CA GLY A 206 -21.78 1.28 4.17
C GLY A 206 -21.39 1.35 2.69
N GLU A 207 -20.91 2.50 2.24
CA GLU A 207 -20.41 2.70 0.87
C GLU A 207 -19.17 1.87 0.59
N THR A 208 -18.23 1.78 1.52
CA THR A 208 -17.06 0.90 1.39
C THR A 208 -17.49 -0.56 1.15
N LEU A 209 -18.38 -1.08 2.01
CA LEU A 209 -18.90 -2.44 1.88
C LEU A 209 -19.69 -2.65 0.58
N ARG A 210 -20.46 -1.65 0.17
CA ARG A 210 -21.21 -1.68 -1.10
C ARG A 210 -20.27 -1.76 -2.31
N LEU A 211 -19.22 -0.96 -2.32
CA LEU A 211 -18.22 -0.95 -3.41
C LEU A 211 -17.45 -2.27 -3.45
N MET A 212 -16.96 -2.78 -2.32
CA MET A 212 -16.25 -4.06 -2.25
C MET A 212 -17.14 -5.21 -2.75
N ARG A 213 -18.41 -5.25 -2.35
CA ARG A 213 -19.37 -6.24 -2.84
C ARG A 213 -19.61 -6.10 -4.35
N LYS A 214 -19.76 -4.88 -4.86
CA LYS A 214 -19.95 -4.61 -6.28
C LYS A 214 -18.76 -5.14 -7.07
N ASP A 215 -17.54 -4.77 -6.69
CA ASP A 215 -16.33 -5.20 -7.37
C ASP A 215 -16.25 -6.73 -7.41
N ARG A 216 -16.49 -7.39 -6.30
CA ARG A 216 -16.53 -8.86 -6.24
C ARG A 216 -17.58 -9.47 -7.16
N THR A 217 -18.81 -8.93 -7.21
CA THR A 217 -19.87 -9.46 -8.08
C THR A 217 -19.60 -9.22 -9.56
N GLU A 218 -18.83 -8.18 -9.88
CA GLU A 218 -18.39 -7.86 -11.23
C GLU A 218 -17.08 -8.56 -11.61
N GLY A 219 -16.50 -9.37 -10.72
CA GLY A 219 -15.20 -10.03 -10.92
C GLY A 219 -14.03 -9.05 -10.99
N LYS A 220 -14.14 -7.91 -10.34
CA LYS A 220 -13.13 -6.85 -10.24
C LYS A 220 -12.45 -6.86 -8.89
N ASP A 221 -11.23 -6.36 -8.85
CA ASP A 221 -10.48 -6.08 -7.63
C ASP A 221 -9.70 -4.78 -7.82
N ALA A 222 -10.33 -3.67 -7.48
CA ALA A 222 -9.75 -2.34 -7.67
C ALA A 222 -8.43 -2.17 -6.90
N THR A 223 -8.28 -2.84 -5.75
CA THR A 223 -7.04 -2.78 -4.96
C THR A 223 -5.93 -3.57 -5.64
N LYS A 224 -6.25 -4.76 -6.16
CA LYS A 224 -5.29 -5.56 -6.93
C LYS A 224 -4.89 -4.85 -8.22
N ASP A 225 -5.82 -4.25 -8.95
CA ASP A 225 -5.54 -3.49 -10.17
C ASP A 225 -4.57 -2.34 -9.90
N LEU A 226 -4.71 -1.66 -8.75
CA LEU A 226 -3.79 -0.60 -8.32
C LEU A 226 -2.40 -1.17 -7.96
N VAL A 227 -2.34 -2.30 -7.27
CA VAL A 227 -1.07 -2.99 -6.94
C VAL A 227 -0.36 -3.46 -8.21
N ASP A 228 -1.09 -4.03 -9.15
CA ASP A 228 -0.54 -4.47 -10.45
C ASP A 228 0.01 -3.29 -11.26
N ALA A 229 -0.70 -2.15 -11.26
CA ALA A 229 -0.23 -0.92 -11.91
C ALA A 229 1.04 -0.36 -11.23
N TYR A 230 1.11 -0.46 -9.90
CA TYR A 230 2.29 -0.09 -9.12
C TYR A 230 3.51 -0.98 -9.45
N ILE A 231 3.32 -2.31 -9.51
CA ILE A 231 4.37 -3.27 -9.88
C ILE A 231 4.86 -3.01 -11.32
N ALA A 232 3.97 -2.69 -12.24
CA ALA A 232 4.33 -2.31 -13.59
C ALA A 232 5.08 -0.96 -13.67
N GLY A 233 4.97 -0.12 -12.62
CA GLY A 233 5.48 1.25 -12.61
C GLY A 233 4.76 2.15 -13.60
N ASP A 234 3.48 1.86 -13.85
CA ASP A 234 2.62 2.56 -14.79
C ASP A 234 1.88 3.71 -14.10
N VAL A 235 2.52 4.89 -14.09
CA VAL A 235 1.98 6.11 -13.46
C VAL A 235 0.61 6.48 -14.01
N GLU A 236 0.40 6.35 -15.33
CA GLU A 236 -0.87 6.72 -15.98
C GLU A 236 -1.99 5.77 -15.54
N LYS A 237 -1.69 4.47 -15.43
CA LYS A 237 -2.65 3.48 -14.94
C LYS A 237 -2.96 3.70 -13.45
N ILE A 238 -1.97 4.01 -12.61
CA ILE A 238 -2.19 4.38 -11.21
C ILE A 238 -3.12 5.60 -11.12
N GLU A 239 -2.86 6.65 -11.90
CA GLU A 239 -3.73 7.84 -11.96
C GLU A 239 -5.15 7.46 -12.38
N ALA A 240 -5.30 6.59 -13.38
CA ALA A 240 -6.60 6.13 -13.85
C ALA A 240 -7.37 5.31 -12.79
N GLU A 241 -6.69 4.39 -12.07
CA GLU A 241 -7.32 3.61 -11.00
C GLU A 241 -7.69 4.51 -9.80
N CYS A 242 -6.83 5.45 -9.41
CA CYS A 242 -7.16 6.45 -8.39
C CYS A 242 -8.37 7.29 -8.82
N ALA A 243 -8.41 7.75 -10.08
CA ALA A 243 -9.54 8.54 -10.60
C ALA A 243 -10.86 7.74 -10.60
N LYS A 244 -10.84 6.44 -10.93
CA LYS A 244 -12.01 5.56 -10.84
C LYS A 244 -12.50 5.44 -9.40
N SER A 245 -11.60 5.22 -8.45
CA SER A 245 -11.93 5.11 -7.04
C SER A 245 -12.51 6.42 -6.49
N ILE A 246 -11.91 7.56 -6.83
CA ILE A 246 -12.41 8.89 -6.49
C ILE A 246 -13.82 9.08 -7.06
N LYS A 247 -14.02 8.77 -8.33
CA LYS A 247 -15.32 8.88 -8.98
C LYS A 247 -16.37 8.00 -8.30
N ALA A 248 -16.05 6.73 -8.05
CA ALA A 248 -16.97 5.80 -7.37
C ALA A 248 -17.38 6.27 -5.97
N THR A 249 -16.46 6.93 -5.25
CA THR A 249 -16.69 7.48 -3.91
C THR A 249 -17.48 8.80 -3.94
N SER A 250 -17.36 9.56 -5.04
CA SER A 250 -17.93 10.90 -5.20
C SER A 250 -19.18 10.93 -6.11
N GLU A 251 -19.85 9.78 -6.29
CA GLU A 251 -21.09 9.68 -7.08
C GLU A 251 -22.27 9.21 -6.24
N GLY A 252 -23.49 9.42 -6.73
CA GLY A 252 -24.72 8.95 -6.11
C GLY A 252 -25.22 9.81 -4.97
N GLU A 253 -25.98 9.22 -4.06
CA GLU A 253 -26.67 9.90 -2.97
C GLU A 253 -25.72 10.60 -2.00
N TYR A 254 -24.52 10.06 -1.79
CA TYR A 254 -23.53 10.56 -0.82
C TYR A 254 -22.36 11.29 -1.46
N LYS A 255 -22.56 11.85 -2.64
CA LYS A 255 -21.53 12.55 -3.43
C LYS A 255 -20.75 13.58 -2.61
N GLU A 256 -21.42 14.48 -1.90
CA GLU A 256 -20.78 15.53 -1.12
C GLU A 256 -19.90 14.98 0.00
N LEU A 257 -20.34 13.88 0.64
CA LEU A 257 -19.58 13.18 1.67
C LEU A 257 -18.31 12.56 1.08
N GLY A 258 -18.43 11.92 -0.09
CA GLY A 258 -17.30 11.36 -0.83
C GLY A 258 -16.30 12.42 -1.27
N GLU A 259 -16.76 13.55 -1.82
CA GLU A 259 -15.91 14.67 -2.20
C GLU A 259 -15.14 15.24 -0.99
N ARG A 260 -15.79 15.38 0.17
CA ARG A 260 -15.12 15.79 1.42
C ARG A 260 -14.07 14.77 1.84
N LEU A 261 -14.37 13.48 1.78
CA LEU A 261 -13.43 12.41 2.10
C LEU A 261 -12.18 12.49 1.21
N ILE A 262 -12.36 12.56 -0.10
CA ILE A 262 -11.24 12.66 -1.05
C ILE A 262 -10.42 13.92 -0.83
N LYS A 263 -11.09 15.05 -0.59
CA LYS A 263 -10.38 16.29 -0.27
C LYS A 263 -9.47 16.12 0.95
N ARG A 264 -9.96 15.49 2.02
CA ARG A 264 -9.20 15.25 3.26
C ARG A 264 -8.09 14.23 3.08
N LEU A 265 -8.34 13.16 2.32
CA LEU A 265 -7.39 12.08 2.11
C LEU A 265 -6.23 12.43 1.17
N LEU A 266 -6.49 13.27 0.18
CA LEU A 266 -5.52 13.59 -0.86
C LEU A 266 -5.19 15.08 -0.91
N THR A 267 -6.14 15.91 -1.33
CA THR A 267 -5.86 17.30 -1.72
C THR A 267 -5.29 18.15 -0.59
N ASP A 268 -5.87 18.10 0.59
CA ASP A 268 -5.39 18.88 1.75
C ASP A 268 -4.01 18.39 2.19
N ARG A 269 -3.79 17.07 2.14
CA ARG A 269 -2.51 16.46 2.51
C ARG A 269 -1.41 16.73 1.49
N ASP A 270 -1.73 16.78 0.20
CA ASP A 270 -0.78 17.14 -0.86
C ASP A 270 -0.19 18.53 -0.62
N VAL A 271 -1.04 19.50 -0.24
CA VAL A 271 -0.60 20.86 0.10
C VAL A 271 0.32 20.88 1.32
N ILE A 272 -0.04 20.15 2.38
CA ILE A 272 0.74 20.07 3.61
C ILE A 272 2.11 19.42 3.33
N MET A 273 2.12 18.27 2.65
CA MET A 273 3.35 17.55 2.31
C MET A 273 4.26 18.37 1.39
N ALA A 274 3.71 19.02 0.38
CA ALA A 274 4.49 19.91 -0.49
C ALA A 274 5.07 21.11 0.27
N GLY A 275 4.35 21.65 1.24
CA GLY A 275 4.84 22.70 2.13
C GLY A 275 5.99 22.20 3.03
N TYR A 276 5.83 21.01 3.61
CA TYR A 276 6.87 20.38 4.41
C TYR A 276 8.15 20.13 3.59
N ILE A 277 8.02 19.55 2.40
CA ILE A 277 9.13 19.27 1.49
C ILE A 277 9.87 20.56 1.13
N ASP A 278 9.16 21.59 0.71
CA ASP A 278 9.74 22.90 0.36
C ASP A 278 10.52 23.51 1.53
N ASN A 279 9.94 23.51 2.73
CA ASN A 279 10.58 24.02 3.93
C ASN A 279 11.83 23.21 4.31
N THR A 280 11.78 21.88 4.18
CA THR A 280 12.88 20.98 4.47
C THR A 280 14.05 21.19 3.51
N LEU A 281 13.77 21.27 2.21
CA LEU A 281 14.76 21.50 1.16
C LEU A 281 15.45 22.86 1.31
N LYS A 282 14.70 23.92 1.61
CA LYS A 282 15.26 25.27 1.86
C LYS A 282 16.10 25.34 3.12
N LYS A 283 15.75 24.58 4.16
CA LYS A 283 16.47 24.56 5.44
C LYS A 283 17.79 23.79 5.36
N SER A 284 17.86 22.77 4.51
CA SER A 284 19.01 21.87 4.39
C SER A 284 19.33 21.55 2.93
N PRO A 285 19.69 22.54 2.09
CA PRO A 285 19.91 22.35 0.65
C PRO A 285 21.11 21.45 0.32
N GLN A 286 22.02 21.28 1.27
CA GLN A 286 23.21 20.41 1.19
C GLN A 286 22.90 18.94 1.51
N ASP A 287 21.75 18.63 2.11
CA ASP A 287 21.37 17.27 2.44
C ASP A 287 20.67 16.59 1.25
N ILE A 288 20.77 15.28 1.16
CA ILE A 288 20.00 14.46 0.22
C ILE A 288 18.79 13.90 0.97
N HIS A 289 17.61 14.32 0.57
CA HIS A 289 16.36 13.90 1.17
C HIS A 289 15.65 12.86 0.30
N PHE A 290 15.07 11.83 0.94
CA PHE A 290 14.22 10.83 0.30
C PHE A 290 12.82 10.94 0.92
N PHE A 291 11.85 11.47 0.15
CA PHE A 291 10.47 11.68 0.59
C PHE A 291 9.59 10.56 0.06
N ALA A 292 9.16 9.67 0.94
CA ALA A 292 8.31 8.53 0.64
C ALA A 292 6.87 8.79 1.06
N ALA A 293 5.94 8.72 0.12
CA ALA A 293 4.50 8.79 0.38
C ALA A 293 3.73 7.90 -0.59
N GLY A 294 2.49 7.57 -0.28
CA GLY A 294 1.61 6.79 -1.15
C GLY A 294 1.59 7.34 -2.57
N ALA A 295 1.70 6.47 -3.56
CA ALA A 295 1.83 6.83 -4.97
C ALA A 295 0.76 7.82 -5.44
N ALA A 296 -0.46 7.73 -4.90
CA ALA A 296 -1.55 8.64 -5.22
C ALA A 296 -1.22 10.12 -4.95
N HIS A 297 -0.37 10.42 -3.95
CA HIS A 297 0.05 11.79 -3.63
C HIS A 297 1.05 12.38 -4.64
N TYR A 298 1.78 11.50 -5.34
CA TYR A 298 2.78 11.93 -6.34
C TYR A 298 2.26 11.82 -7.77
N THR A 299 1.08 11.27 -7.98
CA THR A 299 0.44 11.20 -9.29
C THR A 299 -0.53 12.38 -9.50
N GLY A 300 -1.00 12.56 -10.72
CA GLY A 300 -2.00 13.58 -11.05
C GLY A 300 -1.46 15.01 -11.17
N LYS A 301 -2.33 15.86 -11.73
CA LYS A 301 -2.02 17.28 -12.05
C LYS A 301 -2.08 18.21 -10.83
N SER A 302 -2.62 17.75 -9.71
CA SER A 302 -2.80 18.49 -8.45
C SER A 302 -2.04 17.90 -7.28
N GLY A 303 -1.30 16.81 -7.45
CA GLY A 303 -0.51 16.17 -6.40
C GLY A 303 0.73 16.96 -5.97
N VAL A 304 1.47 16.41 -5.03
CA VAL A 304 2.67 17.01 -4.43
C VAL A 304 3.67 17.49 -5.48
N ARG A 305 3.89 16.71 -6.55
CA ARG A 305 4.82 17.10 -7.66
C ARG A 305 4.41 18.42 -8.31
N ALA A 306 3.11 18.59 -8.55
CA ALA A 306 2.59 19.82 -9.18
C ALA A 306 2.74 21.04 -8.24
N HIS A 307 2.56 20.85 -6.94
CA HIS A 307 2.78 21.90 -5.95
C HIS A 307 4.26 22.30 -5.86
N LEU A 308 5.17 21.34 -5.90
CA LEU A 308 6.62 21.63 -5.90
C LEU A 308 7.07 22.32 -7.20
N ALA A 309 6.56 21.88 -8.35
CA ALA A 309 6.83 22.55 -9.63
C ALA A 309 6.41 24.03 -9.63
N LYS A 310 5.24 24.35 -9.03
CA LYS A 310 4.77 25.75 -8.86
C LYS A 310 5.69 26.56 -7.93
N LYS A 311 6.46 25.92 -7.08
CA LYS A 311 7.46 26.54 -6.20
C LYS A 311 8.84 26.69 -6.86
N GLY A 312 8.99 26.29 -8.14
CA GLY A 312 10.20 26.44 -8.94
C GLY A 312 11.08 25.20 -8.99
N TYR A 313 10.76 24.13 -8.25
CA TYR A 313 11.54 22.88 -8.33
C TYR A 313 11.33 22.17 -9.66
N LYS A 314 12.42 21.66 -10.22
CA LYS A 314 12.40 20.75 -11.36
C LYS A 314 12.19 19.33 -10.87
N ILE A 315 11.08 18.73 -11.24
CA ILE A 315 10.73 17.35 -10.88
C ILE A 315 10.88 16.47 -12.11
N THR A 316 11.85 15.55 -12.10
CA THR A 316 12.18 14.71 -13.25
C THR A 316 12.00 13.23 -12.90
N PRO A 317 11.17 12.46 -13.65
CA PRO A 317 11.03 11.04 -13.40
C PRO A 317 12.36 10.31 -13.64
N MET A 318 12.67 9.35 -12.77
CA MET A 318 13.78 8.44 -12.97
C MET A 318 13.25 7.17 -13.65
N VAL A 319 13.26 7.18 -14.97
CA VAL A 319 13.02 5.98 -15.78
C VAL A 319 14.35 5.25 -15.94
N PRO A 320 14.34 3.89 -15.90
CA PRO A 320 15.54 3.09 -16.17
C PRO A 320 16.06 3.34 -17.59
#